data_50601fcdd5e64ab068d53c12a79961e5
#
_entry.id   50601fcdd5e64ab068d53c12a79961e5
#
_cell.length_a   1.000
_cell.length_b   1.000
_cell.length_c   1.000
_cell.angle_alpha   90.00
_cell.angle_beta   90.00
_cell.angle_gamma   90.00
#
_symmetry.space_group_name_H-M   'P 1'
#
loop_
_entity.id
_entity.type
_entity.pdbx_description
1 polymer ?
#
loop_
_entity_poly.entity_id
_entity_poly.type
_entity_poly.pdbx_seq_one_letter_code
_entity_poly.pdbx_strand_id
1 'polypeptide(L)'
;MDLLINIDVDDLEKAIAFYGTALGLRVGRRFDFGVELLGASSPIYLLVKSEGTQASPMSADLRRYRRHWTPVHLDVVVDDVGEAVGRALQAGATLEGEIRSDRWGQIATMADPFGHGLCFIQFLNRGYDEIALPDNRPR
;
A
#
# COMPACT_ATOMS: atom_id res chain seq x y z
N MET A 1 -2.95 17.66 -11.58
CA MET A 1 -2.71 17.44 -10.13
C MET A 1 -1.86 16.20 -9.98
N ASP A 2 -0.79 16.28 -9.19
CA ASP A 2 0.05 15.14 -8.90
C ASP A 2 -0.19 14.68 -7.45
N LEU A 3 -0.09 13.38 -7.22
CA LEU A 3 -0.20 12.79 -5.89
C LEU A 3 1.16 12.25 -5.45
N LEU A 4 1.53 12.54 -4.21
CA LEU A 4 2.69 11.95 -3.55
C LEU A 4 2.19 11.08 -2.40
N ILE A 5 2.71 9.88 -2.30
CA ILE A 5 2.33 8.91 -1.28
C ILE A 5 3.42 8.90 -0.21
N ASN A 6 3.05 9.18 1.02
CA ASN A 6 3.97 9.13 2.15
C ASN A 6 3.56 8.01 3.10
N ILE A 7 4.53 7.22 3.53
CA ILE A 7 4.34 6.12 4.48
C ILE A 7 5.31 6.31 5.63
N ASP A 8 4.78 6.47 6.85
CA ASP A 8 5.58 6.55 8.04
C ASP A 8 6.10 5.15 8.42
N VAL A 9 7.38 5.06 8.74
CA VAL A 9 8.03 3.83 9.20
C VAL A 9 8.99 4.16 10.33
N ASP A 10 9.24 3.21 11.23
CA ASP A 10 10.20 3.38 12.32
C ASP A 10 11.59 2.81 12.02
N ASP A 11 11.70 1.98 10.99
CA ASP A 11 12.96 1.36 10.53
C ASP A 11 13.07 1.50 9.01
N LEU A 12 13.90 2.45 8.56
CA LEU A 12 13.99 2.80 7.14
C LEU A 12 14.54 1.67 6.29
N GLU A 13 15.64 1.03 6.72
CA GLU A 13 16.26 -0.02 5.89
C GLU A 13 15.38 -1.27 5.81
N LYS A 14 14.67 -1.61 6.88
CA LYS A 14 13.65 -2.66 6.87
C LYS A 14 12.50 -2.32 5.90
N ALA A 15 12.07 -1.07 5.88
CA ALA A 15 11.00 -0.61 4.98
C ALA A 15 11.45 -0.62 3.51
N ILE A 16 12.67 -0.19 3.21
CA ILE A 16 13.24 -0.26 1.86
C ILE A 16 13.29 -1.71 1.38
N ALA A 17 13.77 -2.62 2.21
CA ALA A 17 13.82 -4.04 1.88
C ALA A 17 12.43 -4.61 1.59
N PHE A 18 11.45 -4.29 2.44
CA PHE A 18 10.07 -4.75 2.26
C PHE A 18 9.45 -4.24 0.97
N TYR A 19 9.38 -2.92 0.79
CA TYR A 19 8.71 -2.32 -0.37
C TYR A 19 9.46 -2.58 -1.68
N GLY A 20 10.78 -2.71 -1.62
CA GLY A 20 11.58 -3.12 -2.76
C GLY A 20 11.22 -4.54 -3.24
N THR A 21 11.07 -5.48 -2.34
CA THR A 21 10.74 -6.86 -2.67
C THR A 21 9.23 -7.04 -2.95
N ALA A 22 8.37 -6.55 -2.08
CA ALA A 22 6.93 -6.78 -2.18
C ALA A 22 6.30 -6.06 -3.38
N LEU A 23 6.72 -4.83 -3.68
CA LEU A 23 6.16 -4.02 -4.76
C LEU A 23 7.10 -3.83 -5.96
N GLY A 24 8.31 -4.37 -5.91
CA GLY A 24 9.29 -4.20 -6.99
C GLY A 24 9.79 -2.78 -7.15
N LEU A 25 9.80 -2.00 -6.07
CA LEU A 25 10.23 -0.60 -6.10
C LEU A 25 11.75 -0.48 -5.95
N ARG A 26 12.31 0.58 -6.50
CA ARG A 26 13.74 0.91 -6.40
C ARG A 26 13.94 2.24 -5.68
N VAL A 27 15.06 2.37 -5.00
CA VAL A 27 15.44 3.62 -4.32
C VAL A 27 15.76 4.71 -5.35
N GLY A 28 15.13 5.87 -5.16
CA GLY A 28 15.46 7.10 -5.84
C GLY A 28 16.32 8.02 -4.97
N ARG A 29 15.83 9.22 -4.64
CA ARG A 29 16.53 10.16 -3.79
C ARG A 29 16.50 9.73 -2.33
N ARG A 30 17.62 10.00 -1.62
CA ARG A 30 17.69 9.85 -0.15
C ARG A 30 17.69 11.22 0.51
N PHE A 31 17.02 11.31 1.65
CA PHE A 31 16.92 12.51 2.46
C PHE A 31 17.28 12.19 3.91
N ASP A 32 17.56 13.19 4.72
CA ASP A 32 17.81 13.00 6.15
C ASP A 32 16.61 12.38 6.88
N PHE A 33 15.40 12.62 6.39
CA PHE A 33 14.14 12.17 6.99
C PHE A 33 13.54 10.93 6.34
N GLY A 34 14.12 10.41 5.25
CA GLY A 34 13.55 9.26 4.56
C GLY A 34 14.10 9.04 3.16
N VAL A 35 13.32 8.33 2.34
CA VAL A 35 13.73 7.92 1.01
C VAL A 35 12.57 7.99 0.03
N GLU A 36 12.89 8.28 -1.23
CA GLU A 36 12.00 8.15 -2.36
C GLU A 36 12.10 6.75 -2.96
N LEU A 37 10.97 6.12 -3.19
CA LEU A 37 10.87 4.86 -3.93
C LEU A 37 10.18 5.12 -5.27
N LEU A 38 10.75 4.58 -6.33
CA LEU A 38 10.30 4.72 -7.71
C LEU A 38 9.89 3.36 -8.28
N GLY A 39 8.99 3.37 -9.25
CA GLY A 39 8.51 2.17 -9.95
C GLY A 39 6.99 2.02 -9.96
N ALA A 40 6.28 2.77 -9.15
CA ALA A 40 4.82 2.90 -9.21
C ALA A 40 4.41 4.09 -10.08
N SER A 41 3.12 4.26 -10.32
CA SER A 41 2.57 5.41 -11.06
C SER A 41 2.77 6.75 -10.33
N SER A 42 2.98 6.72 -9.02
CA SER A 42 3.35 7.87 -8.20
C SER A 42 4.57 7.54 -7.36
N PRO A 43 5.46 8.50 -7.06
CA PRO A 43 6.53 8.27 -6.11
C PRO A 43 5.98 7.93 -4.73
N ILE A 44 6.65 7.03 -4.03
CA ILE A 44 6.34 6.67 -2.64
C ILE A 44 7.51 7.12 -1.78
N TYR A 45 7.21 7.86 -0.72
CA TYR A 45 8.21 8.33 0.24
C TYR A 45 8.06 7.55 1.53
N LEU A 46 9.14 6.92 1.97
CA LEU A 46 9.21 6.33 3.30
C LEU A 46 9.79 7.38 4.24
N LEU A 47 9.01 7.78 5.25
CA LEU A 47 9.40 8.80 6.21
C LEU A 47 9.74 8.15 7.55
N VAL A 48 10.91 8.45 8.09
CA VAL A 48 11.31 7.92 9.40
C VAL A 48 10.60 8.73 10.48
N LYS A 49 9.72 8.06 11.22
CA LYS A 49 8.96 8.65 12.32
C LYS A 49 8.97 7.68 13.49
N SER A 50 9.47 8.09 14.62
CA SER A 50 9.55 7.24 15.81
C SER A 50 8.17 6.90 16.36
N GLU A 51 8.02 5.67 16.86
CA GLU A 51 6.83 5.27 17.61
C GLU A 51 6.60 6.19 18.80
N GLY A 52 5.35 6.47 19.13
CA GLY A 52 4.97 7.32 20.23
C GLY A 52 5.07 8.83 19.94
N THR A 53 5.46 9.23 18.72
CA THR A 53 5.45 10.65 18.33
C THR A 53 4.06 11.07 17.85
N GLN A 54 3.74 12.33 18.04
CA GLN A 54 2.45 12.90 17.64
C GLN A 54 2.32 12.93 16.11
N ALA A 55 1.20 12.39 15.61
CA ALA A 55 0.97 12.28 14.16
C ALA A 55 0.74 13.64 13.50
N SER A 56 0.10 14.57 14.21
CA SER A 56 -0.20 15.91 13.72
C SER A 56 -0.29 16.88 14.90
N PRO A 57 0.09 18.17 14.74
CA PRO A 57 -0.02 19.16 15.81
C PRO A 57 -1.44 19.33 16.36
N MET A 58 -2.47 19.00 15.56
CA MET A 58 -3.87 19.15 15.92
C MET A 58 -4.54 17.84 16.35
N SER A 59 -3.81 16.74 16.43
CA SER A 59 -4.32 15.43 16.81
C SER A 59 -3.62 14.92 18.07
N ALA A 60 -4.38 14.27 18.94
CA ALA A 60 -3.84 13.54 20.09
C ALA A 60 -3.30 12.15 19.71
N ASP A 61 -3.50 11.71 18.46
CA ASP A 61 -3.04 10.41 18.02
C ASP A 61 -1.52 10.32 17.97
N LEU A 62 -0.99 9.23 18.51
CA LEU A 62 0.43 8.93 18.50
C LEU A 62 0.70 7.83 17.45
N ARG A 63 1.88 7.92 16.83
CA ARG A 63 2.32 6.90 15.88
C ARG A 63 2.56 5.58 16.58
N ARG A 64 2.11 4.50 15.93
CA ARG A 64 2.36 3.11 16.34
C ARG A 64 2.55 2.25 15.11
N TYR A 65 3.36 1.21 15.23
CA TYR A 65 3.73 0.33 14.10
C TYR A 65 3.26 -1.11 14.31
N ARG A 66 2.19 -1.28 15.05
CA ARG A 66 1.40 -2.52 15.10
C ARG A 66 0.15 -2.36 14.25
N ARG A 67 -0.45 -3.46 13.85
CA ARG A 67 -1.62 -3.42 12.95
C ARG A 67 -2.70 -2.46 13.46
N HIS A 68 -3.10 -1.55 12.62
CA HIS A 68 -4.16 -0.59 12.85
C HIS A 68 -4.93 -0.37 11.56
N TRP A 69 -6.18 0.04 11.68
CA TRP A 69 -7.02 0.36 10.55
C TRP A 69 -6.97 1.85 10.23
N THR A 70 -6.93 2.15 8.93
CA THR A 70 -7.08 3.52 8.43
C THR A 70 -8.14 3.55 7.34
N PRO A 71 -8.94 4.63 7.24
CA PRO A 71 -9.98 4.73 6.21
C PRO A 71 -9.41 4.92 4.80
N VAL A 72 -8.18 5.36 4.68
CA VAL A 72 -7.47 5.48 3.41
C VAL A 72 -6.42 4.39 3.33
N HIS A 73 -6.42 3.63 2.24
CA HIS A 73 -5.44 2.57 1.99
C HIS A 73 -5.05 2.55 0.52
N LEU A 74 -3.98 1.83 0.22
CA LEU A 74 -3.49 1.68 -1.15
C LEU A 74 -3.95 0.34 -1.71
N ASP A 75 -4.50 0.39 -2.93
CA ASP A 75 -4.70 -0.79 -3.76
C ASP A 75 -3.61 -0.81 -4.83
N VAL A 76 -2.79 -1.85 -4.81
CA VAL A 76 -1.71 -2.05 -5.77
C VAL A 76 -2.23 -2.97 -6.86
N VAL A 77 -2.35 -2.45 -8.07
CA VAL A 77 -2.80 -3.23 -9.23
C VAL A 77 -1.64 -4.05 -9.77
N VAL A 78 -1.83 -5.35 -9.87
CA VAL A 78 -0.83 -6.33 -10.32
C VAL A 78 -1.38 -7.24 -11.39
N ASP A 79 -0.50 -7.89 -12.15
CA ASP A 79 -0.90 -8.84 -13.19
C ASP A 79 -1.31 -10.21 -12.61
N ASP A 80 -0.72 -10.59 -11.49
CA ASP A 80 -0.99 -11.86 -10.81
C ASP A 80 -1.01 -11.65 -9.30
N VAL A 81 -2.20 -11.69 -8.72
CA VAL A 81 -2.40 -11.45 -7.29
C VAL A 81 -1.76 -12.54 -6.42
N GLY A 82 -1.79 -13.79 -6.85
CA GLY A 82 -1.18 -14.89 -6.10
C GLY A 82 0.33 -14.76 -6.02
N GLU A 83 0.97 -14.38 -7.12
CA GLU A 83 2.40 -14.13 -7.17
C GLU A 83 2.78 -12.92 -6.31
N ALA A 84 2.01 -11.83 -6.39
CA ALA A 84 2.24 -10.64 -5.57
C ALA A 84 2.12 -10.93 -4.07
N VAL A 85 1.11 -11.69 -3.68
CA VAL A 85 0.94 -12.15 -2.28
C VAL A 85 2.14 -12.98 -1.83
N GLY A 86 2.59 -13.92 -2.67
CA GLY A 86 3.76 -14.76 -2.35
C GLY A 86 5.03 -13.92 -2.09
N ARG A 87 5.31 -12.94 -2.95
CA ARG A 87 6.44 -12.03 -2.76
C ARG A 87 6.31 -11.19 -1.48
N ALA A 88 5.11 -10.68 -1.22
CA ALA A 88 4.86 -9.86 -0.03
C ALA A 88 5.02 -10.68 1.26
N LEU A 89 4.51 -11.91 1.29
CA LEU A 89 4.68 -12.82 2.44
C LEU A 89 6.16 -13.11 2.71
N GLN A 90 6.94 -13.39 1.68
CA GLN A 90 8.39 -13.60 1.81
C GLN A 90 9.11 -12.35 2.33
N ALA A 91 8.62 -11.17 1.99
CA ALA A 91 9.18 -9.89 2.45
C ALA A 91 8.74 -9.50 3.86
N GLY A 92 7.81 -10.21 4.48
CA GLY A 92 7.36 -9.99 5.86
C GLY A 92 5.96 -9.44 6.02
N ALA A 93 5.15 -9.38 4.95
CA ALA A 93 3.74 -9.02 5.04
C ALA A 93 2.90 -10.13 5.67
N THR A 94 1.72 -9.78 6.12
CA THR A 94 0.68 -10.71 6.57
C THR A 94 -0.49 -10.67 5.59
N LEU A 95 -0.99 -11.83 5.18
CA LEU A 95 -2.25 -11.93 4.44
C LEU A 95 -3.41 -11.97 5.45
N GLU A 96 -4.34 -11.04 5.31
CA GLU A 96 -5.51 -10.93 6.17
C GLU A 96 -6.72 -11.58 5.49
N GLY A 97 -6.96 -12.85 5.78
CA GLY A 97 -8.00 -13.65 5.16
C GLY A 97 -7.55 -14.36 3.89
N GLU A 98 -8.49 -14.62 3.00
CA GLU A 98 -8.26 -15.32 1.74
C GLU A 98 -8.29 -14.35 0.55
N ILE A 99 -7.66 -14.73 -0.55
CA ILE A 99 -7.81 -14.01 -1.82
C ILE A 99 -9.27 -14.18 -2.26
N ARG A 100 -9.97 -13.07 -2.44
CA ARG A 100 -11.37 -13.06 -2.86
C ARG A 100 -11.44 -12.85 -4.36
N SER A 101 -12.35 -13.57 -5.00
CA SER A 101 -12.59 -13.49 -6.45
C SER A 101 -14.00 -13.00 -6.73
N ASP A 102 -14.13 -12.14 -7.71
CA ASP A 102 -15.36 -11.66 -8.28
C ASP A 102 -15.17 -11.53 -9.81
N ARG A 103 -16.22 -11.26 -10.56
CA ARG A 103 -16.11 -11.10 -12.01
C ARG A 103 -15.28 -9.88 -12.44
N TRP A 104 -15.13 -8.86 -11.58
CA TRP A 104 -14.28 -7.70 -11.88
C TRP A 104 -12.80 -7.96 -11.62
N GLY A 105 -12.47 -8.92 -10.77
CA GLY A 105 -11.09 -9.22 -10.42
C GLY A 105 -10.92 -10.02 -9.15
N GLN A 106 -9.68 -10.05 -8.69
CA GLN A 106 -9.28 -10.67 -7.43
C GLN A 106 -8.63 -9.64 -6.52
N ILE A 107 -8.85 -9.77 -5.22
CA ILE A 107 -8.29 -8.88 -4.20
C ILE A 107 -7.73 -9.67 -3.05
N ALA A 108 -6.55 -9.27 -2.60
CA ALA A 108 -5.90 -9.74 -1.38
C ALA A 108 -5.69 -8.58 -0.42
N THR A 109 -6.24 -8.68 0.79
CA THR A 109 -6.02 -7.69 1.85
C THR A 109 -4.81 -8.10 2.68
N MET A 110 -3.84 -7.21 2.82
CA MET A 110 -2.58 -7.48 3.49
C MET A 110 -2.21 -6.39 4.48
N ALA A 111 -1.27 -6.69 5.34
CA ALA A 111 -0.61 -5.72 6.21
C ALA A 111 0.90 -5.78 5.98
N ASP A 112 1.54 -4.61 5.96
CA ASP A 112 2.99 -4.51 5.92
C ASP A 112 3.62 -4.78 7.29
N PRO A 113 4.97 -4.87 7.43
CA PRO A 113 5.61 -5.11 8.72
C PRO A 113 5.47 -3.95 9.73
N PHE A 114 4.92 -2.82 9.31
CA PHE A 114 4.74 -1.60 10.14
C PHE A 114 3.30 -1.42 10.59
N GLY A 115 2.43 -2.40 10.33
CA GLY A 115 1.03 -2.37 10.72
C GLY A 115 0.10 -1.65 9.74
N HIS A 116 0.60 -1.20 8.59
CA HIS A 116 -0.21 -0.52 7.58
C HIS A 116 -0.90 -1.53 6.67
N GLY A 117 -2.19 -1.30 6.41
CA GLY A 117 -2.96 -2.12 5.47
C GLY A 117 -2.73 -1.71 4.02
N LEU A 118 -2.69 -2.69 3.14
CA LEU A 118 -2.71 -2.50 1.69
C LEU A 118 -3.41 -3.67 1.02
N CYS A 119 -3.87 -3.47 -0.20
CA CYS A 119 -4.46 -4.55 -0.99
C CYS A 119 -3.68 -4.75 -2.28
N PHE A 120 -3.63 -5.99 -2.76
CA PHE A 120 -3.29 -6.29 -4.15
C PHE A 120 -4.57 -6.56 -4.93
N ILE A 121 -4.68 -5.98 -6.12
CA ILE A 121 -5.81 -6.18 -7.03
C ILE A 121 -5.29 -6.66 -8.37
N GLN A 122 -5.92 -7.72 -8.88
CA GLN A 122 -5.78 -8.18 -10.25
C GLN A 122 -7.11 -8.01 -10.95
N PHE A 123 -7.18 -7.13 -11.94
CA PHE A 123 -8.40 -6.98 -12.72
C PHE A 123 -8.60 -8.18 -13.66
N LEU A 124 -9.85 -8.63 -13.79
CA LEU A 124 -10.31 -9.64 -14.73
C LEU A 124 -11.40 -9.05 -15.63
N ASN A 125 -11.59 -9.64 -16.79
CA ASN A 125 -12.63 -9.24 -17.75
C ASN A 125 -12.54 -7.72 -18.04
N ARG A 126 -13.61 -6.97 -17.84
CA ARG A 126 -13.64 -5.51 -18.04
C ARG A 126 -13.29 -4.72 -16.75
N GLY A 127 -12.75 -5.39 -15.72
CA GLY A 127 -12.45 -4.75 -14.44
C GLY A 127 -13.69 -4.16 -13.78
N TYR A 128 -13.57 -2.96 -13.24
CA TYR A 128 -14.70 -2.32 -12.56
C TYR A 128 -15.90 -2.02 -13.45
N ASP A 129 -15.76 -2.03 -14.78
CA ASP A 129 -16.91 -1.90 -15.66
C ASP A 129 -17.89 -3.07 -15.54
N GLU A 130 -17.44 -4.22 -15.00
CA GLU A 130 -18.33 -5.36 -14.71
C GLU A 130 -19.36 -5.04 -13.62
N ILE A 131 -19.07 -4.10 -12.74
CA ILE A 131 -19.87 -3.76 -11.56
C ILE A 131 -20.29 -2.28 -11.53
N ALA A 132 -19.86 -1.48 -12.50
CA ALA A 132 -20.26 -0.08 -12.60
C ALA A 132 -21.78 0.03 -12.83
N LEU A 133 -22.41 0.94 -12.10
CA LEU A 133 -23.81 1.24 -12.34
C LEU A 133 -23.97 2.05 -13.64
N PRO A 134 -25.10 1.91 -14.35
CA PRO A 134 -25.36 2.72 -15.54
C PRO A 134 -25.30 4.22 -15.23
N ASP A 135 -24.69 4.97 -16.14
CA ASP A 135 -24.68 6.43 -16.02
C ASP A 135 -26.05 7.00 -16.39
N ASN A 136 -26.85 7.33 -15.39
CA ASN A 136 -28.18 7.90 -15.56
C ASN A 136 -28.19 9.44 -15.59
N ARG A 137 -27.02 10.08 -15.73
CA ARG A 137 -26.97 11.54 -15.83
C ARG A 137 -27.60 11.99 -17.15
N PRO A 138 -28.44 13.02 -17.17
CA PRO A 138 -28.93 13.59 -18.41
C PRO A 138 -27.76 14.07 -19.28
N ARG A 139 -27.79 13.74 -20.55
CA ARG A 139 -26.82 14.24 -21.53
C ARG A 139 -27.06 15.71 -21.81
#